data_623e23d07bc281bae879864063136e13
#
_entry.id   623e23d07bc281bae879864063136e13
#
_cell.length_a   1.000
_cell.length_b   1.000
_cell.length_c   1.000
_cell.angle_alpha   90.00
_cell.angle_beta   90.00
_cell.angle_gamma   90.00
#
_symmetry.space_group_name_H-M   'P 1'
#
loop_
_entity.id
_entity.type
_entity.pdbx_description
1 polymer ?
#
loop_
_entity_poly.entity_id
_entity_poly.type
_entity_poly.pdbx_seq_one_letter_code
_entity_poly.pdbx_strand_id
1 'polypeptide(L)'
;HFADVADEEGFPAIAAMYRNIAIAEKAHEERYLAFLANIENESVFKKEETTVWQCRNCGFVHEGTEAPKACPACLHPQAYFEVKKTNY
;
A
#
# COMPACT_ATOMS: atom_id res chain seq x y z
N HIS A 1 7.93 -7.27 -24.06
CA HIS A 1 8.71 -7.02 -25.28
C HIS A 1 10.15 -7.52 -25.18
N PHE A 2 10.93 -7.07 -24.20
CA PHE A 2 12.31 -7.56 -24.01
C PHE A 2 12.40 -9.05 -23.72
N ALA A 3 11.42 -9.62 -23.01
CA ALA A 3 11.34 -11.05 -22.76
C ALA A 3 11.18 -11.84 -24.06
N ASP A 4 10.32 -11.38 -24.96
CA ASP A 4 10.08 -12.02 -26.25
C ASP A 4 11.31 -11.94 -27.16
N VAL A 5 12.00 -10.80 -27.18
CA VAL A 5 13.25 -10.63 -27.91
C VAL A 5 14.33 -11.58 -27.37
N ALA A 6 14.45 -11.72 -26.05
CA ALA A 6 15.42 -12.63 -25.45
C ALA A 6 15.13 -14.10 -25.80
N ASP A 7 13.86 -14.53 -25.85
CA ASP A 7 13.47 -15.86 -26.29
C ASP A 7 13.84 -16.10 -27.77
N GLU A 8 13.54 -15.14 -28.63
CA GLU A 8 13.88 -15.23 -30.07
C GLU A 8 15.39 -15.34 -30.31
N GLU A 9 16.18 -14.69 -29.48
CA GLU A 9 17.63 -14.72 -29.56
C GLU A 9 18.27 -15.92 -28.84
N GLY A 10 17.47 -16.78 -28.20
CA GLY A 10 17.97 -17.97 -27.52
C GLY A 10 18.48 -17.74 -26.10
N PHE A 11 17.93 -16.76 -25.40
CA PHE A 11 18.26 -16.45 -24.00
C PHE A 11 17.08 -16.68 -23.06
N PRO A 12 16.63 -17.92 -22.85
CA PRO A 12 15.41 -18.20 -22.06
C PRO A 12 15.51 -17.77 -20.59
N ALA A 13 16.68 -17.84 -19.97
CA ALA A 13 16.87 -17.41 -18.59
C ALA A 13 16.69 -15.88 -18.43
N ILE A 14 17.17 -15.12 -19.41
CA ILE A 14 17.01 -13.66 -19.46
C ILE A 14 15.54 -13.31 -19.73
N ALA A 15 14.88 -14.06 -20.61
CA ALA A 15 13.46 -13.90 -20.90
C ALA A 15 12.61 -14.09 -19.63
N ALA A 16 12.88 -15.14 -18.86
CA ALA A 16 12.18 -15.40 -17.58
C ALA A 16 12.40 -14.26 -16.58
N MET A 17 13.61 -13.72 -16.49
CA MET A 17 13.92 -12.59 -15.63
C MET A 17 13.12 -11.34 -16.01
N TYR A 18 13.04 -10.99 -17.29
CA TYR A 18 12.24 -9.86 -17.77
C TYR A 18 10.76 -10.04 -17.48
N ARG A 19 10.20 -11.25 -17.65
CA ARG A 19 8.81 -11.54 -17.31
C ARG A 19 8.53 -11.36 -15.83
N ASN A 20 9.43 -11.81 -14.97
CA ASN A 20 9.30 -11.66 -13.52
C ASN A 20 9.39 -10.19 -13.09
N ILE A 21 10.27 -9.41 -13.70
CA ILE A 21 10.35 -7.96 -13.48
C ILE A 21 9.04 -7.28 -13.89
N ALA A 22 8.48 -7.65 -15.04
CA ALA A 22 7.21 -7.09 -15.50
C ALA A 22 6.06 -7.38 -14.54
N ILE A 23 6.01 -8.57 -13.93
CA ILE A 23 5.02 -8.92 -12.89
C ILE A 23 5.20 -8.03 -11.66
N ALA A 24 6.43 -7.82 -11.20
CA ALA A 24 6.73 -6.96 -10.07
C ALA A 24 6.34 -5.50 -10.34
N GLU A 25 6.65 -4.97 -11.54
CA GLU A 25 6.27 -3.62 -11.96
C GLU A 25 4.76 -3.44 -11.98
N LYS A 26 4.01 -4.43 -12.44
CA LYS A 26 2.55 -4.41 -12.42
C LYS A 26 2.00 -4.35 -10.99
N ALA A 27 2.58 -5.11 -10.07
CA ALA A 27 2.19 -5.07 -8.65
C ALA A 27 2.44 -3.69 -8.03
N HIS A 28 3.56 -3.05 -8.36
CA HIS A 28 3.86 -1.68 -7.94
C HIS A 28 2.85 -0.68 -8.49
N GLU A 29 2.49 -0.79 -9.76
CA GLU A 29 1.47 0.06 -10.39
C GLU A 29 0.12 -0.07 -9.70
N GLU A 30 -0.33 -1.29 -9.43
CA GLU A 30 -1.59 -1.55 -8.73
C GLU A 30 -1.61 -0.91 -7.33
N ARG A 31 -0.49 -0.97 -6.62
CA ARG A 31 -0.35 -0.34 -5.31
C ARG A 31 -0.44 1.19 -5.41
N TYR A 32 0.23 1.81 -6.37
CA TYR A 32 0.16 3.25 -6.60
C TYR A 32 -1.24 3.69 -6.96
N LEU A 33 -1.93 2.97 -7.83
CA LEU A 33 -3.30 3.27 -8.21
C LEU A 33 -4.27 3.16 -7.04
N ALA A 34 -4.08 2.17 -6.15
CA ALA A 34 -4.87 2.03 -4.94
C ALA A 34 -4.65 3.21 -3.98
N PHE A 35 -3.42 3.66 -3.79
CA PHE A 35 -3.12 4.83 -2.97
C PHE A 35 -3.72 6.11 -3.56
N LEU A 36 -3.63 6.29 -4.87
CA LEU A 36 -4.23 7.44 -5.55
C LEU A 36 -5.75 7.44 -5.40
N ALA A 37 -6.40 6.29 -5.57
CA ALA A 37 -7.84 6.16 -5.36
C ALA A 37 -8.24 6.52 -3.93
N ASN A 38 -7.46 6.11 -2.92
CA ASN A 38 -7.69 6.49 -1.52
C ASN A 38 -7.64 8.00 -1.31
N ILE A 39 -6.69 8.67 -1.94
CA ILE A 39 -6.57 10.14 -1.87
C ILE A 39 -7.77 10.81 -2.53
N GLU A 40 -8.14 10.40 -3.74
CA GLU A 40 -9.25 10.97 -4.50
C GLU A 40 -10.61 10.76 -3.81
N ASN A 41 -10.79 9.62 -3.14
CA ASN A 41 -12.02 9.27 -2.44
C ASN A 41 -12.03 9.71 -0.97
N GLU A 42 -10.98 10.39 -0.51
CA GLU A 42 -10.81 10.80 0.89
C GLU A 42 -10.86 9.61 1.87
N SER A 43 -10.39 8.44 1.42
CA SER A 43 -10.46 7.19 2.18
C SER A 43 -9.14 6.76 2.85
N VAL A 44 -8.13 7.65 2.87
CA VAL A 44 -6.85 7.35 3.54
C VAL A 44 -7.04 7.19 5.04
N PHE A 45 -7.77 8.11 5.69
CA PHE A 45 -8.03 8.12 7.12
C PHE A 45 -9.49 7.87 7.48
N LYS A 46 -10.31 7.52 6.50
CA LYS A 46 -11.74 7.26 6.67
C LYS A 46 -12.15 6.08 5.79
N LYS A 47 -12.74 5.07 6.40
CA LYS A 47 -13.21 3.86 5.72
C LYS A 47 -14.73 3.72 5.88
N GLU A 48 -15.37 2.94 5.01
CA GLU A 48 -16.80 2.67 5.10
C GLU A 48 -17.16 1.76 6.27
N GLU A 49 -16.24 0.85 6.64
CA GLU A 49 -16.43 -0.09 7.73
C GLU A 49 -15.54 0.26 8.92
N THR A 50 -15.91 -0.24 10.10
CA THR A 50 -15.08 -0.12 11.29
C THR A 50 -13.70 -0.72 11.04
N THR A 51 -12.68 0.07 11.25
CA THR A 51 -11.28 -0.28 10.98
C THR A 51 -10.46 -0.06 12.25
N VAL A 52 -9.44 -0.85 12.44
CA VAL A 52 -8.47 -0.67 13.53
C VAL A 52 -7.34 0.24 13.04
N TRP A 53 -7.16 1.37 13.70
CA TRP A 53 -6.15 2.38 13.36
C TRP A 53 -5.05 2.38 14.41
N GLN A 54 -3.83 2.62 13.99
CA GLN A 54 -2.67 2.68 14.90
C GLN A 54 -1.86 3.93 14.62
N CYS A 55 -1.52 4.67 15.70
CA CYS A 55 -0.62 5.82 15.62
C CYS A 55 0.81 5.33 15.41
N ARG A 56 1.47 5.81 14.37
CA ARG A 56 2.85 5.43 14.03
C ARG A 56 3.88 6.01 14.99
N ASN A 57 3.49 7.02 15.77
CA ASN A 57 4.40 7.64 16.74
C ASN A 57 4.44 6.87 18.07
N CYS A 58 3.28 6.63 18.69
CA CYS A 58 3.20 6.06 20.04
C CYS A 58 2.58 4.66 20.12
N GLY A 59 1.97 4.18 19.02
CA GLY A 59 1.34 2.87 18.98
C GLY A 59 -0.10 2.83 19.50
N PHE A 60 -0.70 3.97 19.84
CA PHE A 60 -2.10 4.04 20.26
C PHE A 60 -3.02 3.38 19.21
N VAL A 61 -3.97 2.59 19.67
CA VAL A 61 -4.92 1.85 18.82
C VAL A 61 -6.33 2.40 18.99
N HIS A 62 -7.00 2.67 17.87
CA HIS A 62 -8.37 3.18 17.83
C HIS A 62 -9.21 2.34 16.86
N GLU A 63 -10.41 1.97 17.29
CA GLU A 63 -11.39 1.31 16.42
C GLU A 63 -12.47 2.30 16.01
N GLY A 64 -12.74 2.37 14.70
CA GLY A 64 -13.76 3.25 14.14
C GLY A 64 -13.65 3.36 12.63
N THR A 65 -14.59 4.05 12.01
CA THR A 65 -14.58 4.26 10.56
C THR A 65 -13.60 5.33 10.13
N GLU A 66 -13.15 6.16 11.06
CA GLU A 66 -12.24 7.28 10.80
C GLU A 66 -11.14 7.30 11.85
N ALA A 67 -9.91 7.57 11.42
CA ALA A 67 -8.81 7.80 12.35
C ALA A 67 -9.05 9.10 13.13
N PRO A 68 -8.65 9.17 14.42
CA PRO A 68 -8.80 10.40 15.22
C PRO A 68 -8.09 11.59 14.57
N LYS A 69 -8.65 12.78 14.71
CA LYS A 69 -8.02 14.02 14.20
C LYS A 69 -6.69 14.32 14.87
N ALA A 70 -6.57 13.91 16.12
CA ALA A 70 -5.32 13.95 16.88
C ALA A 70 -5.25 12.72 17.79
N CYS A 71 -4.05 12.17 17.98
CA CYS A 71 -3.86 11.03 18.86
C CYS A 71 -4.14 11.42 20.31
N PRO A 72 -5.06 10.72 21.03
CA PRO A 72 -5.34 11.03 22.43
C PRO A 72 -4.15 10.82 23.37
N ALA A 73 -3.20 9.97 22.97
CA ALA A 73 -2.05 9.63 23.82
C ALA A 73 -0.85 10.55 23.60
N CYS A 74 -0.53 10.91 22.36
CA CYS A 74 0.69 11.68 22.04
C CYS A 74 0.43 13.03 21.37
N LEU A 75 -0.83 13.34 21.05
CA LEU A 75 -1.30 14.61 20.45
C LEU A 75 -0.80 14.86 19.03
N HIS A 76 -0.18 13.90 18.37
CA HIS A 76 0.20 14.01 16.96
C HIS A 76 -1.05 14.03 16.07
N PRO A 77 -1.00 14.70 14.90
CA PRO A 77 -2.16 14.83 14.01
C PRO A 77 -2.55 13.51 13.35
N GLN A 78 -3.74 13.47 12.76
CA GLN A 78 -4.32 12.32 12.05
C GLN A 78 -3.37 11.67 11.03
N ALA A 79 -2.48 12.46 10.42
CA ALA A 79 -1.51 11.96 9.45
C ALA A 79 -0.56 10.89 10.01
N TYR A 80 -0.43 10.77 11.33
CA TYR A 80 0.37 9.72 11.97
C TYR A 80 -0.35 8.38 12.08
N PHE A 81 -1.65 8.32 11.81
CA PHE A 81 -2.40 7.08 11.85
C PHE A 81 -2.27 6.27 10.56
N GLU A 82 -2.29 4.96 10.72
CA GLU A 82 -2.38 3.99 9.63
C GLU A 82 -3.33 2.86 10.02
N VAL A 83 -3.83 2.12 9.05
CA VAL A 83 -4.56 0.89 9.33
C VAL A 83 -3.59 -0.08 10.01
N LYS A 84 -3.98 -0.62 11.16
CA LYS A 84 -3.11 -1.50 11.93
C LYS A 84 -2.76 -2.74 11.13
N LYS A 85 -1.47 -3.02 11.01
CA LYS A 85 -0.97 -4.23 10.37
C LYS A 85 -1.17 -5.43 11.30
N THR A 86 -1.64 -6.53 10.74
CA THR A 86 -1.87 -7.79 11.48
C THR A 86 -1.23 -8.98 10.77
N ASN A 87 -0.32 -8.75 9.86
CA ASN A 87 0.30 -9.78 9.04
C ASN A 87 1.60 -10.37 9.63
N TYR A 88 1.78 -10.20 10.92
CA TYR A 88 2.93 -10.78 11.66
C TYR A 88 2.59 -12.06 12.40
#